data_95861bae29c6d1b647a517afebf8e5e0
#
_entry.id   95861bae29c6d1b647a517afebf8e5e0
#
_cell.length_a   1.000
_cell.length_b   1.000
_cell.length_c   1.000
_cell.angle_alpha   90.00
_cell.angle_beta   90.00
_cell.angle_gamma   90.00
#
_symmetry.space_group_name_H-M   'P 1'
#
loop_
_entity.id
_entity.type
_entity.pdbx_description
1 polymer ?
#
loop_
_entity_poly.entity_id
_entity_poly.type
_entity_poly.pdbx_seq_one_letter_code
_entity_poly.pdbx_strand_id
1 'polypeptide(L)'
;MGIVSPRAGQYLRIPRSIREWLSTRRRPGARALGRLGERHAARYLARNGLELLASNVHLAGGEIDLVVRQGRTLVFVEVKSTSEGSWSRGFERIDAAKRRSLRRACRAYLQSLSRRPRTYRLDAVSVRFTAGLLGPRVREILWEKGFFPIDE
;
A
#
# COMPACT_ATOMS: atom_id res chain seq x y z
N MET A 1 -45.56 -14.16 22.35
CA MET A 1 -44.50 -13.16 22.58
C MET A 1 -43.93 -12.75 21.21
N GLY A 2 -44.42 -11.62 20.72
CA GLY A 2 -44.06 -11.12 19.39
C GLY A 2 -42.71 -10.40 19.42
N ILE A 3 -41.78 -10.86 18.61
CA ILE A 3 -40.52 -10.14 18.32
C ILE A 3 -40.91 -9.02 17.37
N VAL A 4 -40.92 -7.78 17.88
CA VAL A 4 -41.09 -6.57 17.06
C VAL A 4 -39.80 -6.35 16.28
N SER A 5 -39.84 -6.63 14.98
CA SER A 5 -38.80 -6.28 14.03
C SER A 5 -38.69 -4.75 13.97
N PRO A 6 -37.50 -4.15 14.09
CA PRO A 6 -37.34 -2.70 13.93
C PRO A 6 -37.65 -2.33 12.49
N ARG A 7 -38.59 -1.40 12.30
CA ARG A 7 -39.00 -0.85 11.01
C ARG A 7 -37.78 -0.30 10.26
N ALA A 8 -37.48 -0.89 9.10
CA ALA A 8 -36.63 -0.31 8.09
C ALA A 8 -37.19 1.08 7.73
N GLY A 9 -36.43 2.16 7.95
CA GLY A 9 -36.83 3.46 7.45
C GLY A 9 -36.48 4.70 8.26
N GLN A 10 -35.47 4.66 9.13
CA GLN A 10 -34.90 5.89 9.69
C GLN A 10 -33.39 5.96 9.40
N TYR A 11 -33.04 5.92 8.11
CA TYR A 11 -31.76 6.46 7.71
C TYR A 11 -31.82 7.98 7.87
N LEU A 12 -31.08 8.49 8.84
CA LEU A 12 -30.90 9.93 9.04
C LEU A 12 -30.51 10.53 7.69
N ARG A 13 -31.43 11.26 7.06
CA ARG A 13 -31.14 11.98 5.81
C ARG A 13 -30.11 13.03 6.14
N ILE A 14 -28.86 12.77 5.82
CA ILE A 14 -27.79 13.76 5.95
C ILE A 14 -28.20 14.99 5.08
N PRO A 15 -28.36 16.17 5.65
CA PRO A 15 -28.70 17.37 4.90
C PRO A 15 -27.75 17.60 3.73
N ARG A 16 -28.26 18.16 2.63
CA ARG A 16 -27.49 18.40 1.40
C ARG A 16 -26.25 19.24 1.68
N SER A 17 -26.36 20.24 2.55
CA SER A 17 -25.25 21.08 3.02
C SER A 17 -24.12 20.31 3.71
N ILE A 18 -24.47 19.29 4.51
CA ILE A 18 -23.46 18.43 5.15
C ILE A 18 -22.84 17.47 4.12
N ARG A 19 -23.62 16.99 3.16
CA ARG A 19 -23.12 16.17 2.05
C ARG A 19 -22.15 16.95 1.15
N GLU A 20 -22.48 18.19 0.83
CA GLU A 20 -21.63 19.11 0.07
C GLU A 20 -20.37 19.48 0.87
N TRP A 21 -20.48 19.77 2.17
CA TRP A 21 -19.35 20.02 3.05
C TRP A 21 -18.43 18.78 3.19
N LEU A 22 -18.98 17.57 3.25
CA LEU A 22 -18.22 16.32 3.24
C LEU A 22 -17.54 16.05 1.89
N SER A 23 -18.16 16.47 0.77
CA SER A 23 -17.59 16.30 -0.58
C SER A 23 -16.49 17.33 -0.89
N THR A 24 -16.49 18.48 -0.23
CA THR A 24 -15.46 19.52 -0.38
C THR A 24 -14.23 19.28 0.50
N ARG A 25 -14.26 18.30 1.40
CA ARG A 25 -13.04 17.84 2.07
C ARG A 25 -12.08 17.32 1.02
N ARG A 26 -11.02 18.07 0.76
CA ARG A 26 -9.96 17.71 -0.20
C ARG A 26 -9.54 16.26 0.03
N ARG A 27 -9.83 15.40 -0.94
CA ARG A 27 -9.22 14.08 -0.99
C ARG A 27 -7.70 14.29 -0.96
N PRO A 28 -6.94 13.57 -0.13
CA PRO A 28 -5.50 13.75 -0.12
C PRO A 28 -5.00 13.53 -1.55
N GLY A 29 -4.11 14.41 -2.03
CA GLY A 29 -3.48 14.25 -3.33
C GLY A 29 -2.77 12.89 -3.43
N ALA A 30 -2.55 12.39 -4.64
CA ALA A 30 -1.96 11.07 -4.88
C ALA A 30 -0.68 10.80 -4.07
N ARG A 31 0.20 11.81 -3.93
CA ARG A 31 1.42 11.72 -3.12
C ARG A 31 1.14 11.52 -1.62
N ALA A 32 0.15 12.23 -1.08
CA ALA A 32 -0.22 12.11 0.33
C ALA A 32 -0.86 10.75 0.61
N LEU A 33 -1.69 10.24 -0.30
CA LEU A 33 -2.28 8.92 -0.23
C LEU A 33 -1.20 7.83 -0.33
N GLY A 34 -0.21 8.00 -1.21
CA GLY A 34 0.94 7.10 -1.34
C GLY A 34 1.70 6.97 -0.02
N ARG A 35 2.15 8.10 0.57
CA ARG A 35 2.84 8.10 1.88
C ARG A 35 2.00 7.50 3.01
N LEU A 36 0.69 7.71 2.98
CA LEU A 36 -0.21 7.09 3.95
C LEU A 36 -0.24 5.56 3.77
N GLY A 37 -0.32 5.10 2.53
CA GLY A 37 -0.29 3.67 2.19
C GLY A 37 1.02 3.01 2.60
N GLU A 38 2.16 3.61 2.33
CA GLU A 38 3.47 3.10 2.76
C GLU A 38 3.55 2.91 4.28
N ARG A 39 3.04 3.88 5.07
CA ARG A 39 2.98 3.77 6.54
C ARG A 39 2.08 2.62 6.99
N HIS A 40 0.93 2.43 6.34
CA HIS A 40 0.02 1.33 6.66
C HIS A 40 0.62 -0.02 6.24
N ALA A 41 1.26 -0.08 5.08
CA ALA A 41 1.98 -1.27 4.61
C ALA A 41 3.10 -1.66 5.58
N ALA A 42 3.95 -0.70 5.99
CA ALA A 42 5.03 -0.95 6.95
C ALA A 42 4.50 -1.51 8.28
N ARG A 43 3.43 -0.92 8.84
CA ARG A 43 2.81 -1.42 10.08
C ARG A 43 2.20 -2.81 9.91
N TYR A 44 1.57 -3.07 8.77
CA TYR A 44 0.99 -4.37 8.45
C TYR A 44 2.08 -5.44 8.37
N LEU A 45 3.17 -5.18 7.65
CA LEU A 45 4.31 -6.09 7.54
C LEU A 45 4.98 -6.34 8.89
N ALA A 46 5.15 -5.29 9.72
CA ALA A 46 5.70 -5.44 11.06
C ALA A 46 4.85 -6.35 11.95
N ARG A 47 3.52 -6.23 11.90
CA ARG A 47 2.59 -7.14 12.62
C ARG A 47 2.65 -8.57 12.10
N ASN A 48 3.13 -8.79 10.89
CA ASN A 48 3.37 -10.10 10.28
C ASN A 48 4.83 -10.58 10.43
N GLY A 49 5.59 -9.99 11.37
CA GLY A 49 6.92 -10.46 11.73
C GLY A 49 8.04 -9.98 10.81
N LEU A 50 7.84 -8.92 10.02
CA LEU A 50 8.89 -8.32 9.21
C LEU A 50 9.45 -7.07 9.90
N GLU A 51 10.76 -6.91 9.83
CA GLU A 51 11.47 -5.76 10.37
C GLU A 51 11.73 -4.73 9.27
N LEU A 52 11.34 -3.47 9.49
CA LEU A 52 11.62 -2.38 8.56
C LEU A 52 13.11 -1.98 8.66
N LEU A 53 13.82 -2.02 7.55
CA LEU A 53 15.22 -1.63 7.43
C LEU A 53 15.39 -0.24 6.80
N ALA A 54 14.61 0.06 5.76
CA ALA A 54 14.65 1.34 5.06
C ALA A 54 13.32 1.62 4.37
N SER A 55 13.06 2.89 4.04
CA SER A 55 11.92 3.34 3.26
C SER A 55 12.32 4.42 2.26
N ASN A 56 11.59 4.50 1.14
CA ASN A 56 11.81 5.50 0.09
C ASN A 56 13.25 5.53 -0.42
N VAL A 57 13.79 4.36 -0.76
CA VAL A 57 15.17 4.20 -1.22
C VAL A 57 15.28 4.50 -2.71
N HIS A 58 16.03 5.53 -3.07
CA HIS A 58 16.28 5.96 -4.45
C HIS A 58 17.64 5.51 -4.92
N LEU A 59 17.73 4.59 -5.87
CA LEU A 59 18.96 4.05 -6.41
C LEU A 59 18.83 3.74 -7.91
N ALA A 60 19.88 3.99 -8.67
CA ALA A 60 19.98 3.62 -10.10
C ALA A 60 18.78 4.09 -10.96
N GLY A 61 18.21 5.26 -10.65
CA GLY A 61 17.06 5.83 -11.36
C GLY A 61 15.74 5.11 -11.08
N GLY A 62 15.66 4.36 -9.98
CA GLY A 62 14.44 3.72 -9.47
C GLY A 62 14.22 4.03 -8.00
N GLU A 63 13.06 3.64 -7.50
CA GLU A 63 12.64 3.82 -6.12
C GLU A 63 12.09 2.49 -5.57
N ILE A 64 12.44 2.20 -4.31
CA ILE A 64 11.92 1.08 -3.53
C ILE A 64 11.16 1.69 -2.35
N ASP A 65 9.87 1.41 -2.23
CA ASP A 65 9.05 2.02 -1.19
C ASP A 65 9.45 1.56 0.20
N LEU A 66 9.63 0.24 0.41
CA LEU A 66 10.10 -0.30 1.68
C LEU A 66 11.14 -1.41 1.45
N VAL A 67 12.14 -1.46 2.34
CA VAL A 67 13.06 -2.57 2.47
C VAL A 67 12.85 -3.16 3.85
N VAL A 68 12.48 -4.43 3.91
CA VAL A 68 12.17 -5.14 5.16
C VAL A 68 12.93 -6.46 5.25
N ARG A 69 13.01 -7.03 6.42
CA ARG A 69 13.64 -8.33 6.67
C ARG A 69 12.64 -9.29 7.28
N GLN A 70 12.57 -10.50 6.74
CA GLN A 70 11.82 -11.62 7.30
C GLN A 70 12.79 -12.75 7.63
N GLY A 71 13.16 -12.88 8.91
CA GLY A 71 14.20 -13.82 9.32
C GLY A 71 15.52 -13.54 8.60
N ARG A 72 15.96 -14.44 7.70
CA ARG A 72 17.20 -14.30 6.91
C ARG A 72 16.99 -13.77 5.50
N THR A 73 15.75 -13.51 5.11
CA THR A 73 15.37 -13.04 3.78
C THR A 73 15.24 -11.53 3.75
N LEU A 74 15.93 -10.87 2.84
CA LEU A 74 15.72 -9.46 2.51
C LEU A 74 14.51 -9.36 1.57
N VAL A 75 13.58 -8.47 1.89
CA VAL A 75 12.36 -8.29 1.11
C VAL A 75 12.26 -6.83 0.67
N PHE A 76 12.24 -6.62 -0.64
CA PHE A 76 11.89 -5.34 -1.23
C PHE A 76 10.37 -5.29 -1.39
N VAL A 77 9.77 -4.14 -1.15
CA VAL A 77 8.31 -4.01 -1.21
C VAL A 77 7.94 -2.79 -2.05
N GLU A 78 7.11 -3.02 -3.05
CA GLU A 78 6.40 -1.97 -3.79
C GLU A 78 5.01 -1.81 -3.17
N VAL A 79 4.63 -0.57 -2.85
CA VAL A 79 3.35 -0.24 -2.24
C VAL A 79 2.46 0.48 -3.22
N LYS A 80 1.23 0.00 -3.40
CA LYS A 80 0.21 0.65 -4.22
C LYS A 80 -0.96 1.10 -3.38
N SER A 81 -1.21 2.40 -3.36
CA SER A 81 -2.36 2.99 -2.68
C SER A 81 -3.48 3.29 -3.67
N THR A 82 -4.70 2.84 -3.36
CA THR A 82 -5.88 3.08 -4.18
C THR A 82 -7.02 3.61 -3.32
N SER A 83 -7.88 4.46 -3.90
CA SER A 83 -9.13 4.91 -3.27
C SER A 83 -10.33 4.20 -3.88
N GLU A 84 -11.49 4.23 -3.22
CA GLU A 84 -12.75 3.74 -3.77
C GLU A 84 -13.04 4.34 -5.15
N GLY A 85 -13.50 3.50 -6.06
CA GLY A 85 -13.72 3.85 -7.47
C GLY A 85 -12.57 3.46 -8.41
N SER A 86 -11.42 3.05 -7.90
CA SER A 86 -10.35 2.44 -8.71
C SER A 86 -10.55 0.92 -8.76
N TRP A 87 -11.07 0.41 -9.86
CA TRP A 87 -11.42 -1.01 -10.07
C TRP A 87 -10.22 -1.93 -10.33
N SER A 88 -8.99 -1.42 -10.35
CA SER A 88 -7.82 -2.29 -10.54
C SER A 88 -7.36 -2.88 -9.21
N ARG A 89 -7.10 -4.17 -9.18
CA ARG A 89 -6.19 -4.76 -8.20
C ARG A 89 -4.87 -4.00 -8.36
N GLY A 90 -4.41 -3.30 -7.32
CA GLY A 90 -3.34 -2.30 -7.43
C GLY A 90 -2.06 -2.77 -8.16
N PHE A 91 -1.86 -4.09 -8.29
CA PHE A 91 -0.69 -4.72 -8.92
C PHE A 91 -0.77 -4.87 -10.44
N GLU A 92 -1.98 -4.88 -11.04
CA GLU A 92 -2.17 -5.04 -12.50
C GLU A 92 -1.59 -3.86 -13.30
N ARG A 93 -1.28 -2.74 -12.62
CA ARG A 93 -0.78 -1.49 -13.24
C ARG A 93 0.73 -1.27 -13.11
N ILE A 94 1.49 -2.25 -12.64
CA ILE A 94 2.95 -2.12 -12.66
C ILE A 94 3.42 -2.47 -14.07
N ASP A 95 3.59 -1.46 -14.89
CA ASP A 95 4.03 -1.61 -16.28
C ASP A 95 5.48 -2.09 -16.40
N ALA A 96 5.88 -2.47 -17.59
CA ALA A 96 7.23 -3.00 -17.86
C ALA A 96 8.33 -1.98 -17.53
N ALA A 97 8.08 -0.67 -17.69
CA ALA A 97 9.04 0.38 -17.37
C ALA A 97 9.28 0.47 -15.85
N LYS A 98 8.20 0.46 -15.06
CA LYS A 98 8.28 0.45 -13.59
C LYS A 98 8.98 -0.83 -13.09
N ARG A 99 8.66 -2.00 -13.66
CA ARG A 99 9.34 -3.27 -13.31
C ARG A 99 10.84 -3.20 -13.56
N ARG A 100 11.27 -2.68 -14.72
CA ARG A 100 12.71 -2.49 -15.04
C ARG A 100 13.38 -1.53 -14.07
N SER A 101 12.74 -0.41 -13.75
CA SER A 101 13.24 0.58 -12.81
C SER A 101 13.41 -0.01 -11.41
N LEU A 102 12.40 -0.75 -10.93
CA LEU A 102 12.42 -1.38 -9.62
C LEU A 102 13.50 -2.48 -9.52
N ARG A 103 13.66 -3.32 -10.57
CA ARG A 103 14.76 -4.30 -10.65
C ARG A 103 16.14 -3.63 -10.56
N ARG A 104 16.37 -2.53 -11.28
CA ARG A 104 17.64 -1.80 -11.19
C ARG A 104 17.91 -1.29 -9.78
N ALA A 105 16.90 -0.70 -9.13
CA ALA A 105 17.03 -0.22 -7.76
C ALA A 105 17.33 -1.34 -6.77
N CYS A 106 16.62 -2.48 -6.86
CA CYS A 106 16.85 -3.66 -6.02
C CYS A 106 18.27 -4.22 -6.20
N ARG A 107 18.72 -4.36 -7.45
CA ARG A 107 20.09 -4.82 -7.74
C ARG A 107 21.16 -3.86 -7.20
N ALA A 108 20.97 -2.56 -7.39
CA ALA A 108 21.88 -1.54 -6.86
C ALA A 108 21.92 -1.58 -5.32
N TYR A 109 20.76 -1.77 -4.66
CA TYR A 109 20.70 -1.95 -3.22
C TYR A 109 21.49 -3.18 -2.77
N LEU A 110 21.28 -4.34 -3.42
CA LEU A 110 22.02 -5.57 -3.10
C LEU A 110 23.54 -5.41 -3.29
N GLN A 111 23.97 -4.66 -4.30
CA GLN A 111 25.39 -4.37 -4.58
C GLN A 111 26.00 -3.41 -3.55
N SER A 112 25.20 -2.53 -2.94
CA SER A 112 25.67 -1.58 -1.91
C SER A 112 25.89 -2.23 -0.54
N LEU A 113 25.39 -3.43 -0.33
CA LEU A 113 25.53 -4.14 0.94
C LEU A 113 26.95 -4.73 1.08
N SER A 114 27.57 -4.53 2.24
CA SER A 114 28.87 -5.15 2.57
C SER A 114 28.83 -6.68 2.54
N ARG A 115 27.66 -7.26 2.82
CA ARG A 115 27.39 -8.70 2.73
C ARG A 115 26.06 -8.94 2.06
N ARG A 116 26.09 -9.58 0.90
CA ARG A 116 24.87 -9.93 0.16
C ARG A 116 24.06 -10.98 0.93
N PRO A 117 22.74 -10.79 1.10
CA PRO A 117 21.89 -11.78 1.72
C PRO A 117 21.79 -13.04 0.83
N ARG A 118 21.66 -14.21 1.45
CA ARG A 118 21.51 -15.48 0.70
C ARG A 118 20.16 -15.55 -0.01
N THR A 119 19.14 -14.96 0.59
CA THR A 119 17.78 -14.98 0.06
C THR A 119 17.22 -13.56 0.03
N TYR A 120 16.59 -13.21 -1.07
CA TYR A 120 15.88 -11.96 -1.25
C TYR A 120 14.73 -12.15 -2.23
N ARG A 121 13.72 -11.31 -2.10
CA ARG A 121 12.56 -11.32 -3.00
C ARG A 121 11.96 -9.92 -3.09
N LEU A 122 11.08 -9.74 -4.08
CA LEU A 122 10.27 -8.54 -4.20
C LEU A 122 8.81 -8.90 -3.97
N ASP A 123 8.19 -8.20 -3.03
CA ASP A 123 6.79 -8.35 -2.68
C ASP A 123 6.02 -7.09 -3.13
N ALA A 124 4.71 -7.22 -3.28
CA ALA A 124 3.84 -6.09 -3.54
C ALA A 124 2.77 -5.98 -2.44
N VAL A 125 2.49 -4.76 -1.98
CA VAL A 125 1.44 -4.48 -1.00
C VAL A 125 0.46 -3.46 -1.58
N SER A 126 -0.80 -3.83 -1.69
CA SER A 126 -1.89 -2.92 -2.07
C SER A 126 -2.63 -2.46 -0.82
N VAL A 127 -2.74 -1.15 -0.65
CA VAL A 127 -3.52 -0.52 0.42
C VAL A 127 -4.71 0.21 -0.20
N ARG A 128 -5.91 -0.30 0.05
CA ARG A 128 -7.15 0.30 -0.42
C ARG A 128 -7.75 1.17 0.66
N PHE A 129 -8.06 2.40 0.30
CA PHE A 129 -8.68 3.37 1.18
C PHE A 129 -10.14 3.63 0.81
N THR A 130 -10.96 3.86 1.80
CA THR A 130 -12.33 4.38 1.68
C THR A 130 -12.42 5.76 2.33
N ALA A 131 -13.41 6.54 1.92
CA ALA A 131 -13.68 7.84 2.54
C ALA A 131 -14.17 7.64 4.00
N GLY A 132 -13.61 8.42 4.92
CA GLY A 132 -14.05 8.48 6.32
C GLY A 132 -14.29 9.91 6.76
N LEU A 133 -14.99 10.10 7.88
CA LEU A 133 -15.34 11.43 8.41
C LEU A 133 -14.10 12.27 8.74
N LEU A 134 -13.03 11.66 9.20
CA LEU A 134 -11.78 12.32 9.62
C LEU A 134 -10.65 12.14 8.61
N GLY A 135 -10.94 11.63 7.43
CA GLY A 135 -9.94 11.33 6.39
C GLY A 135 -10.04 9.91 5.86
N PRO A 136 -9.13 9.52 4.95
CA PRO A 136 -9.13 8.18 4.38
C PRO A 136 -8.89 7.11 5.44
N ARG A 137 -9.68 6.04 5.36
CA ARG A 137 -9.58 4.86 6.23
C ARG A 137 -9.13 3.66 5.40
N VAL A 138 -8.28 2.82 5.95
CA VAL A 138 -7.90 1.56 5.31
C VAL A 138 -9.11 0.64 5.28
N ARG A 139 -9.48 0.19 4.09
CA ARG A 139 -10.51 -0.81 3.84
C ARG A 139 -9.93 -2.20 3.76
N GLU A 140 -8.80 -2.33 3.07
CA GLU A 140 -8.18 -3.61 2.77
C GLU A 140 -6.68 -3.45 2.54
N ILE A 141 -5.90 -4.42 2.97
CA ILE A 141 -4.49 -4.57 2.61
C ILE A 141 -4.31 -5.96 2.01
N LEU A 142 -3.77 -6.02 0.79
CA LEU A 142 -3.39 -7.26 0.11
C LEU A 142 -1.87 -7.31 0.01
N TRP A 143 -1.28 -8.43 0.37
CA TRP A 143 0.15 -8.67 0.28
C TRP A 143 0.43 -9.86 -0.62
N GLU A 144 1.14 -9.62 -1.70
CA GLU A 144 1.59 -10.62 -2.67
C GLU A 144 3.09 -10.84 -2.54
N LYS A 145 3.49 -12.04 -2.15
CA LYS A 145 4.89 -12.43 -1.97
C LYS A 145 5.49 -12.91 -3.29
N GLY A 146 6.74 -12.50 -3.56
CA GLY A 146 7.44 -12.93 -4.77
C GLY A 146 6.77 -12.42 -6.04
N PHE A 147 6.39 -11.15 -6.07
CA PHE A 147 5.57 -10.54 -7.11
C PHE A 147 6.18 -10.64 -8.51
N PHE A 148 7.50 -10.49 -8.65
CA PHE A 148 8.26 -10.85 -9.84
C PHE A 148 9.76 -11.01 -9.51
N PRO A 149 10.52 -11.77 -10.33
CA PRO A 149 11.94 -12.03 -10.08
C PRO A 149 12.79 -10.76 -10.27
N ILE A 150 13.80 -10.62 -9.41
CA ILE A 150 14.75 -9.49 -9.44
C ILE A 150 15.87 -9.74 -10.44
N ASP A 151 16.27 -10.99 -10.63
CA ASP A 151 17.47 -11.38 -11.38
C ASP A 151 17.23 -11.65 -12.88
N GLU A 152 16.00 -11.60 -13.36
CA GLU A 152 15.64 -11.75 -14.77
C GLU A 152 15.77 -10.47 -15.58
#